data_35dc48b0a278947d4d7bd47b66506ba3
#
_entry.id   35dc48b0a278947d4d7bd47b66506ba3
#
_cell.length_a   1.000
_cell.length_b   1.000
_cell.length_c   1.000
_cell.angle_alpha   90.00
_cell.angle_beta   90.00
_cell.angle_gamma   90.00
#
_symmetry.space_group_name_H-M   'P 1'
#
loop_
_entity.id
_entity.type
_entity.pdbx_description
1 polymer ?
#
loop_
_entity_poly.entity_id
_entity_poly.type
_entity_poly.pdbx_seq_one_letter_code
_entity_poly.pdbx_strand_id
1 'polypeptide(L)'
;MPNISLINEDILTIQCIAAYFSQTNFKISTNEIINKVKEMSEKEKSKLIEKIVNSFGHNIIYEINSPAVIFDDISRFSMLSIWNMISSQKEIYGSGIETSLRLVKPENHVKEIDKNYYYNILEKYEKLIEKGIPIQDARYIIPEAATTRAIISMPSRYINKLGSTLKNSELKELKDIGENLSKIVKDIEGFEPKEEKVEEWKIFGNYESKESYMSFSKCKEKYSLYFHSEHNSLSSLAQLVRQRELEIKIEPVESIVRKRKFIIPPNFGKDAKEIYKEVAKDSLEKQTELLEEKNPNFVYYLLLGQSAEVDIYGYDKGIYNFCNSRICGTSQWEIRNLAIPVTKKLYELGKRDIGPKCYREKRCTEPSTFKSKHSTCPIYNKEKLDLI
;
A
#
# COMPACT_ATOMS: atom_id res chain seq x y z
N MET A 1 7.81 20.02 -7.61
CA MET A 1 7.31 18.99 -8.54
C MET A 1 7.75 17.64 -8.02
N PRO A 2 6.94 16.57 -8.16
CA PRO A 2 7.36 15.23 -7.80
C PRO A 2 8.59 14.82 -8.60
N ASN A 3 9.54 14.16 -7.94
CA ASN A 3 10.76 13.67 -8.59
C ASN A 3 10.50 12.25 -9.12
N ILE A 4 10.52 12.10 -10.44
CA ILE A 4 10.35 10.85 -11.14
C ILE A 4 11.54 10.64 -12.07
N SER A 5 12.22 9.51 -11.91
CA SER A 5 13.40 9.19 -12.68
C SER A 5 13.46 7.72 -13.09
N LEU A 6 14.11 7.48 -14.22
CA LEU A 6 14.45 6.13 -14.65
C LEU A 6 15.76 5.71 -13.99
N ILE A 7 15.81 4.48 -13.53
CA ILE A 7 17.06 3.82 -13.13
C ILE A 7 17.37 2.71 -14.16
N ASN A 8 18.56 2.78 -14.74
CA ASN A 8 19.05 1.81 -15.73
C ASN A 8 20.30 1.12 -15.19
N GLU A 9 20.08 0.13 -14.36
CA GLU A 9 21.11 -0.66 -13.70
C GLU A 9 20.81 -2.16 -13.89
N ASP A 10 21.79 -3.01 -13.54
CA ASP A 10 21.55 -4.46 -13.52
C ASP A 10 20.48 -4.87 -12.49
N ILE A 11 19.87 -6.02 -12.71
CA ILE A 11 18.74 -6.51 -11.91
C ILE A 11 19.10 -6.62 -10.42
N LEU A 12 20.29 -7.11 -10.10
CA LEU A 12 20.72 -7.29 -8.71
C LEU A 12 20.89 -5.94 -8.00
N THR A 13 21.45 -4.97 -8.69
CA THR A 13 21.57 -3.58 -8.19
C THR A 13 20.19 -2.97 -7.94
N ILE A 14 19.25 -3.11 -8.87
CA ILE A 14 17.86 -2.62 -8.71
C ILE A 14 17.19 -3.28 -7.51
N GLN A 15 17.33 -4.59 -7.35
CA GLN A 15 16.77 -5.31 -6.21
C GLN A 15 17.33 -4.81 -4.87
N CYS A 16 18.63 -4.57 -4.79
CA CYS A 16 19.26 -4.02 -3.58
C CYS A 16 18.76 -2.60 -3.26
N ILE A 17 18.62 -1.73 -4.26
CA ILE A 17 18.06 -0.38 -4.10
C ILE A 17 16.63 -0.48 -3.55
N ALA A 18 15.79 -1.35 -4.11
CA ALA A 18 14.42 -1.57 -3.64
C ALA A 18 14.38 -2.07 -2.19
N ALA A 19 15.29 -2.95 -1.80
CA ALA A 19 15.43 -3.43 -0.42
C ALA A 19 15.73 -2.27 0.55
N TYR A 20 16.65 -1.39 0.20
CA TYR A 20 16.96 -0.21 1.02
C TYR A 20 15.79 0.76 1.07
N PHE A 21 15.07 1.02 -0.04
CA PHE A 21 13.91 1.91 -0.07
C PHE A 21 12.81 1.47 0.90
N SER A 22 12.60 0.18 1.05
CA SER A 22 11.57 -0.34 1.96
C SER A 22 11.86 -0.12 3.44
N GLN A 23 13.13 0.12 3.81
CA GLN A 23 13.61 0.14 5.20
C GLN A 23 14.20 1.48 5.64
N THR A 24 14.35 2.44 4.72
CA THR A 24 14.92 3.75 5.03
C THR A 24 13.90 4.86 4.88
N ASN A 25 14.12 5.94 5.63
CA ASN A 25 13.36 7.17 5.52
C ASN A 25 14.12 8.22 4.69
N PHE A 26 13.53 9.40 4.48
CA PHE A 26 14.12 10.49 3.70
C PHE A 26 15.36 11.17 4.33
N LYS A 27 15.81 10.74 5.51
CA LYS A 27 17.11 11.19 6.07
C LYS A 27 18.29 10.77 5.19
N ILE A 28 18.08 9.70 4.41
CA ILE A 28 19.02 9.26 3.37
C ILE A 28 18.37 9.55 2.03
N SER A 29 19.00 10.36 1.22
CA SER A 29 18.46 10.71 -0.11
C SER A 29 18.47 9.50 -1.05
N THR A 30 17.63 9.57 -2.08
CA THR A 30 17.59 8.56 -3.14
C THR A 30 18.97 8.32 -3.76
N ASN A 31 19.71 9.40 -4.04
CA ASN A 31 21.05 9.31 -4.64
C ASN A 31 22.07 8.64 -3.71
N GLU A 32 22.00 8.92 -2.41
CA GLU A 32 22.88 8.25 -1.43
C GLU A 32 22.60 6.75 -1.37
N ILE A 33 21.33 6.33 -1.43
CA ILE A 33 20.97 4.91 -1.48
C ILE A 33 21.52 4.26 -2.76
N ILE A 34 21.31 4.89 -3.92
CA ILE A 34 21.80 4.39 -5.20
C ILE A 34 23.33 4.25 -5.19
N ASN A 35 24.05 5.29 -4.78
CA ASN A 35 25.52 5.28 -4.72
C ASN A 35 26.02 4.20 -3.75
N LYS A 36 25.43 4.11 -2.56
CA LYS A 36 25.79 3.08 -1.58
C LYS A 36 25.64 1.67 -2.17
N VAL A 37 24.56 1.40 -2.90
CA VAL A 37 24.37 0.07 -3.51
C VAL A 37 25.35 -0.16 -4.67
N LYS A 38 25.66 0.87 -5.47
CA LYS A 38 26.66 0.76 -6.54
C LYS A 38 28.06 0.44 -6.03
N GLU A 39 28.41 0.93 -4.85
CA GLU A 39 29.69 0.65 -4.19
C GLU A 39 29.78 -0.77 -3.61
N MET A 40 28.65 -1.45 -3.42
CA MET A 40 28.63 -2.84 -2.92
C MET A 40 29.19 -3.80 -3.97
N SER A 41 29.99 -4.74 -3.50
CA SER A 41 30.42 -5.87 -4.33
C SER A 41 29.23 -6.80 -4.67
N GLU A 42 29.32 -7.53 -5.76
CA GLU A 42 28.32 -8.54 -6.17
C GLU A 42 28.02 -9.55 -5.05
N LYS A 43 29.03 -9.92 -4.27
CA LYS A 43 28.90 -10.84 -3.13
C LYS A 43 28.07 -10.23 -1.99
N GLU A 44 28.23 -8.95 -1.71
CA GLU A 44 27.44 -8.22 -0.69
C GLU A 44 25.99 -8.06 -1.15
N LYS A 45 25.77 -7.68 -2.41
CA LYS A 45 24.44 -7.60 -3.02
C LYS A 45 23.73 -8.95 -2.94
N SER A 46 24.38 -10.02 -3.38
CA SER A 46 23.82 -11.38 -3.34
C SER A 46 23.45 -11.81 -1.92
N LYS A 47 24.33 -11.59 -0.94
CA LYS A 47 24.04 -11.90 0.47
C LYS A 47 22.86 -11.13 1.03
N LEU A 48 22.72 -9.85 0.65
CA LEU A 48 21.58 -9.02 1.08
C LEU A 48 20.27 -9.60 0.55
N ILE A 49 20.21 -9.92 -0.74
CA ILE A 49 19.01 -10.48 -1.37
C ILE A 49 18.71 -11.88 -0.83
N GLU A 50 19.73 -12.75 -0.68
CA GLU A 50 19.57 -14.08 -0.08
C GLU A 50 18.95 -14.00 1.33
N LYS A 51 19.42 -13.11 2.16
CA LYS A 51 18.86 -12.88 3.51
C LYS A 51 17.39 -12.44 3.45
N ILE A 52 17.07 -11.52 2.53
CA ILE A 52 15.69 -11.00 2.38
C ILE A 52 14.76 -12.10 1.90
N VAL A 53 15.17 -12.91 0.94
CA VAL A 53 14.36 -13.97 0.35
C VAL A 53 14.30 -15.20 1.25
N ASN A 54 15.46 -15.76 1.62
CA ASN A 54 15.52 -17.06 2.29
C ASN A 54 15.24 -16.96 3.79
N SER A 55 15.70 -15.87 4.46
CA SER A 55 15.51 -15.71 5.89
C SER A 55 14.17 -15.06 6.22
N PHE A 56 13.76 -14.04 5.45
CA PHE A 56 12.53 -13.27 5.70
C PHE A 56 11.35 -13.70 4.80
N GLY A 57 11.61 -14.48 3.75
CA GLY A 57 10.59 -14.95 2.83
C GLY A 57 9.98 -13.87 1.94
N HIS A 58 10.65 -12.75 1.76
CA HIS A 58 10.19 -11.62 0.94
C HIS A 58 10.56 -11.83 -0.53
N ASN A 59 9.94 -12.81 -1.18
CA ASN A 59 10.24 -13.21 -2.55
C ASN A 59 9.89 -12.16 -3.62
N ILE A 60 9.13 -11.13 -3.24
CA ILE A 60 8.69 -10.05 -4.15
C ILE A 60 9.88 -9.35 -4.83
N ILE A 61 11.03 -9.32 -4.15
CA ILE A 61 12.24 -8.70 -4.67
C ILE A 61 12.71 -9.34 -6.00
N TYR A 62 12.39 -10.62 -6.23
CA TYR A 62 12.74 -11.32 -7.46
C TYR A 62 11.82 -11.00 -8.65
N GLU A 63 10.74 -10.30 -8.43
CA GLU A 63 9.82 -9.95 -9.50
C GLU A 63 10.21 -8.64 -10.23
N ILE A 64 11.28 -7.99 -9.77
CA ILE A 64 11.81 -6.75 -10.36
C ILE A 64 12.72 -7.13 -11.53
N ASN A 65 12.16 -7.23 -12.73
CA ASN A 65 12.85 -7.67 -13.94
C ASN A 65 12.56 -6.81 -15.18
N SER A 66 11.97 -5.63 -14.98
CA SER A 66 11.60 -4.70 -16.05
C SER A 66 12.18 -3.31 -15.75
N PRO A 67 12.12 -2.35 -16.67
CA PRO A 67 12.52 -0.99 -16.38
C PRO A 67 11.92 -0.53 -15.06
N ALA A 68 12.75 0.03 -14.19
CA ALA A 68 12.32 0.46 -12.88
C ALA A 68 12.15 1.98 -12.84
N VAL A 69 10.97 2.44 -12.47
CA VAL A 69 10.65 3.85 -12.26
C VAL A 69 10.71 4.16 -10.78
N ILE A 70 11.45 5.20 -10.41
CA ILE A 70 11.49 5.73 -9.06
C ILE A 70 10.47 6.86 -8.96
N PHE A 71 9.61 6.75 -7.97
CA PHE A 71 8.72 7.81 -7.52
C PHE A 71 9.29 8.33 -6.20
N ASP A 72 9.79 9.56 -6.19
CA ASP A 72 10.40 10.17 -5.03
C ASP A 72 9.72 11.49 -4.73
N ASP A 73 9.50 11.77 -3.45
CA ASP A 73 8.83 12.99 -2.99
C ASP A 73 7.45 13.19 -3.64
N ILE A 74 6.64 12.13 -3.64
CA ILE A 74 5.23 12.20 -4.05
C ILE A 74 4.32 12.00 -2.84
N SER A 75 3.09 12.49 -2.91
CA SER A 75 2.10 12.27 -1.85
C SER A 75 1.72 10.79 -1.76
N ARG A 76 1.33 10.34 -0.57
CA ARG A 76 0.79 9.00 -0.38
C ARG A 76 -0.50 8.78 -1.15
N PHE A 77 -1.31 9.86 -1.30
CA PHE A 77 -2.49 9.81 -2.15
C PHE A 77 -2.14 9.44 -3.59
N SER A 78 -1.17 10.14 -4.18
CA SER A 78 -0.73 9.85 -5.55
C SER A 78 -0.17 8.44 -5.67
N MET A 79 0.58 7.98 -4.66
CA MET A 79 1.10 6.62 -4.66
C MET A 79 -0.01 5.58 -4.51
N LEU A 80 -1.00 5.80 -3.64
CA LEU A 80 -2.17 4.93 -3.51
C LEU A 80 -2.99 4.87 -4.81
N SER A 81 -3.17 6.01 -5.48
CA SER A 81 -3.86 6.09 -6.78
C SER A 81 -3.14 5.25 -7.84
N ILE A 82 -1.82 5.35 -7.93
CA ILE A 82 -1.00 4.55 -8.85
C ILE A 82 -1.13 3.06 -8.54
N TRP A 83 -1.00 2.67 -7.27
CA TRP A 83 -1.16 1.27 -6.86
C TRP A 83 -2.57 0.75 -7.11
N ASN A 84 -3.60 1.56 -6.88
CA ASN A 84 -4.97 1.19 -7.17
C ASN A 84 -5.17 0.95 -8.68
N MET A 85 -4.65 1.81 -9.53
CA MET A 85 -4.70 1.61 -10.99
C MET A 85 -4.01 0.31 -11.41
N ILE A 86 -2.86 -0.01 -10.83
CA ILE A 86 -2.15 -1.27 -11.10
C ILE A 86 -2.96 -2.48 -10.62
N SER A 87 -3.66 -2.38 -9.49
CA SER A 87 -4.42 -3.51 -8.92
C SER A 87 -5.81 -3.70 -9.50
N SER A 88 -6.46 -2.61 -9.94
CA SER A 88 -7.82 -2.65 -10.50
C SER A 88 -7.87 -3.06 -11.97
N GLN A 89 -6.70 -3.10 -12.64
CA GLN A 89 -6.60 -3.36 -14.07
C GLN A 89 -5.91 -4.69 -14.35
N LYS A 90 -6.54 -5.55 -15.12
CA LYS A 90 -5.89 -6.78 -15.64
C LYS A 90 -4.82 -6.48 -16.69
N GLU A 91 -4.81 -5.25 -17.19
CA GLU A 91 -3.98 -4.82 -18.31
C GLU A 91 -2.70 -4.11 -17.90
N ILE A 92 -2.53 -3.80 -16.61
CA ILE A 92 -1.29 -3.24 -16.07
C ILE A 92 -0.71 -4.22 -15.06
N TYR A 93 0.54 -4.56 -15.23
CA TYR A 93 1.30 -5.34 -14.28
C TYR A 93 2.54 -4.58 -13.85
N GLY A 94 2.66 -4.35 -12.56
CA GLY A 94 3.82 -3.69 -11.97
C GLY A 94 4.16 -4.30 -10.62
N SER A 95 5.45 -4.32 -10.31
CA SER A 95 5.98 -4.84 -9.08
C SER A 95 6.89 -3.82 -8.44
N GLY A 96 6.70 -3.55 -7.16
CA GLY A 96 7.55 -2.56 -6.51
C GLY A 96 7.45 -2.54 -5.01
N ILE A 97 8.20 -1.65 -4.43
CA ILE A 97 8.30 -1.44 -2.98
C ILE A 97 8.15 0.06 -2.71
N GLU A 98 7.42 0.36 -1.65
CA GLU A 98 7.21 1.71 -1.15
C GLU A 98 7.66 1.81 0.30
N THR A 99 8.14 2.98 0.71
CA THR A 99 8.47 3.29 2.12
C THR A 99 7.26 3.04 3.01
N SER A 100 7.46 2.20 4.02
CA SER A 100 6.37 1.72 4.87
C SER A 100 6.29 2.47 6.19
N LEU A 101 5.22 3.23 6.42
CA LEU A 101 4.90 3.82 7.72
C LEU A 101 4.54 2.78 8.82
N ARG A 102 4.66 1.49 8.53
CA ARG A 102 4.65 0.43 9.56
C ARG A 102 6.02 0.22 10.20
N LEU A 103 7.08 0.66 9.53
CA LEU A 103 8.47 0.42 9.88
C LEU A 103 9.24 1.69 10.19
N VAL A 104 8.85 2.80 9.55
CA VAL A 104 9.50 4.10 9.70
C VAL A 104 8.47 5.18 10.06
N LYS A 105 8.92 6.22 10.73
CA LYS A 105 8.10 7.39 11.06
C LYS A 105 7.82 8.24 9.81
N PRO A 106 6.72 8.99 9.78
CA PRO A 106 6.49 9.97 8.71
C PRO A 106 7.58 11.05 8.72
N GLU A 107 7.89 11.57 7.54
CA GLU A 107 8.86 12.65 7.36
C GLU A 107 8.24 14.03 7.60
N ASN A 108 9.09 15.04 7.81
CA ASN A 108 8.68 16.44 7.94
C ASN A 108 8.35 17.09 6.58
N HIS A 109 8.06 16.29 5.56
CA HIS A 109 7.79 16.74 4.20
C HIS A 109 6.37 16.38 3.76
N VAL A 110 5.70 17.33 3.13
CA VAL A 110 4.28 17.24 2.80
C VAL A 110 3.98 17.98 1.51
N LYS A 111 2.97 17.53 0.77
CA LYS A 111 2.49 18.15 -0.48
C LYS A 111 1.20 18.92 -0.25
N GLU A 112 1.11 20.10 -0.88
CA GLU A 112 -0.12 20.87 -1.13
C GLU A 112 -1.00 21.19 0.10
N ILE A 113 -0.49 21.03 1.32
CA ILE A 113 -1.16 21.47 2.56
C ILE A 113 -0.25 22.38 3.38
N ASP A 114 -0.83 23.13 4.30
CA ASP A 114 -0.10 24.01 5.20
C ASP A 114 0.88 23.21 6.07
N LYS A 115 2.15 23.67 6.11
CA LYS A 115 3.20 22.98 6.87
C LYS A 115 2.96 23.03 8.39
N ASN A 116 2.39 24.11 8.92
CA ASN A 116 2.13 24.22 10.36
C ASN A 116 1.00 23.29 10.77
N TYR A 117 -0.03 23.14 9.90
CA TYR A 117 -1.06 22.13 10.08
C TYR A 117 -0.46 20.73 10.15
N TYR A 118 0.45 20.40 9.23
CA TYR A 118 1.11 19.11 9.21
C TYR A 118 2.00 18.89 10.43
N TYR A 119 2.79 19.88 10.83
CA TYR A 119 3.63 19.79 12.02
C TYR A 119 2.83 19.57 13.30
N ASN A 120 1.68 20.20 13.43
CA ASN A 120 0.77 19.94 14.56
C ASN A 120 0.30 18.46 14.57
N ILE A 121 0.02 17.89 13.40
CA ILE A 121 -0.30 16.46 13.31
C ILE A 121 0.90 15.58 13.70
N LEU A 122 2.11 15.92 13.27
CA LEU A 122 3.33 15.17 13.67
C LEU A 122 3.58 15.24 15.17
N GLU A 123 3.36 16.37 15.83
CA GLU A 123 3.45 16.46 17.29
C GLU A 123 2.42 15.55 17.98
N LYS A 124 1.20 15.49 17.46
CA LYS A 124 0.16 14.58 17.97
C LYS A 124 0.53 13.11 17.70
N TYR A 125 1.14 12.83 16.56
CA TYR A 125 1.66 11.49 16.25
C TYR A 125 2.75 11.06 17.25
N GLU A 126 3.72 11.94 17.56
CA GLU A 126 4.74 11.62 18.57
C GLU A 126 4.12 11.41 19.95
N LYS A 127 3.12 12.20 20.35
CA LYS A 127 2.36 11.97 21.59
C LYS A 127 1.69 10.60 21.64
N LEU A 128 1.18 10.09 20.49
CA LEU A 128 0.64 8.73 20.42
C LEU A 128 1.73 7.68 20.64
N ILE A 129 2.92 7.87 20.03
CA ILE A 129 4.07 6.97 20.20
C ILE A 129 4.56 6.98 21.67
N GLU A 130 4.67 8.15 22.30
CA GLU A 130 5.04 8.29 23.73
C GLU A 130 4.05 7.58 24.66
N LYS A 131 2.77 7.54 24.30
CA LYS A 131 1.74 6.76 25.01
C LYS A 131 1.78 5.26 24.73
N GLY A 132 2.78 4.77 23.99
CA GLY A 132 2.98 3.34 23.67
C GLY A 132 2.11 2.82 22.52
N ILE A 133 1.48 3.69 21.75
CA ILE A 133 0.73 3.27 20.55
C ILE A 133 1.73 2.79 19.48
N PRO A 134 1.57 1.59 18.92
CA PRO A 134 2.44 1.09 17.86
C PRO A 134 2.45 2.02 16.64
N ILE A 135 3.61 2.19 15.99
CA ILE A 135 3.79 3.02 14.79
C ILE A 135 2.72 2.71 13.73
N GLN A 136 2.43 1.42 13.51
CA GLN A 136 1.44 1.00 12.51
C GLN A 136 0.01 1.46 12.79
N ASP A 137 -0.31 1.78 14.05
CA ASP A 137 -1.62 2.28 14.46
C ASP A 137 -1.59 3.81 14.61
N ALA A 138 -0.53 4.39 15.19
CA ALA A 138 -0.35 5.83 15.32
C ALA A 138 -0.44 6.57 13.97
N ARG A 139 0.04 5.95 12.87
CA ARG A 139 0.00 6.54 11.52
C ARG A 139 -1.41 6.85 10.99
N TYR A 140 -2.48 6.36 11.63
CA TYR A 140 -3.86 6.62 11.19
C TYR A 140 -4.24 8.10 11.22
N ILE A 141 -3.53 8.93 11.99
CA ILE A 141 -3.73 10.39 11.99
C ILE A 141 -2.94 11.11 10.89
N ILE A 142 -2.05 10.43 10.17
CA ILE A 142 -1.22 11.06 9.14
C ILE A 142 -2.04 11.31 7.89
N PRO A 143 -1.97 12.52 7.29
CA PRO A 143 -2.70 12.84 6.08
C PRO A 143 -2.05 12.22 4.84
N GLU A 144 -2.84 12.00 3.82
CA GLU A 144 -2.40 11.49 2.51
C GLU A 144 -1.46 12.45 1.76
N ALA A 145 -1.38 13.71 2.19
CA ALA A 145 -0.37 14.67 1.76
C ALA A 145 1.06 14.30 2.17
N ALA A 146 1.23 13.46 3.22
CA ALA A 146 2.55 13.01 3.66
C ALA A 146 3.31 12.36 2.50
N THR A 147 4.59 12.71 2.33
CA THR A 147 5.36 12.22 1.19
C THR A 147 5.85 10.80 1.38
N THR A 148 6.07 10.14 0.26
CA THR A 148 6.59 8.79 0.18
C THR A 148 7.56 8.66 -0.99
N ARG A 149 8.29 7.56 -1.01
CA ARG A 149 9.06 7.11 -2.17
C ARG A 149 8.77 5.66 -2.49
N ALA A 150 8.81 5.34 -3.77
CA ALA A 150 8.63 3.98 -4.25
C ALA A 150 9.54 3.70 -5.45
N ILE A 151 9.80 2.43 -5.65
CA ILE A 151 10.36 1.93 -6.91
C ILE A 151 9.36 0.91 -7.46
N ILE A 152 8.99 1.08 -8.72
CA ILE A 152 8.08 0.16 -9.41
C ILE A 152 8.75 -0.28 -10.71
N SER A 153 8.88 -1.59 -10.87
CA SER A 153 9.31 -2.20 -12.12
C SER A 153 8.09 -2.63 -12.91
N MET A 154 8.02 -2.22 -14.15
CA MET A 154 6.95 -2.60 -15.08
C MET A 154 7.40 -2.43 -16.54
N PRO A 155 6.86 -3.21 -17.48
CA PRO A 155 7.11 -3.02 -18.91
C PRO A 155 6.79 -1.60 -19.37
N SER A 156 7.55 -1.05 -20.32
CA SER A 156 7.39 0.31 -20.84
C SER A 156 5.97 0.57 -21.37
N ARG A 157 5.31 -0.44 -21.94
CA ARG A 157 3.89 -0.33 -22.36
C ARG A 157 2.97 0.02 -21.19
N TYR A 158 3.21 -0.53 -20.00
CA TYR A 158 2.38 -0.24 -18.84
C TYR A 158 2.70 1.12 -18.24
N ILE A 159 3.97 1.54 -18.31
CA ILE A 159 4.36 2.92 -17.98
C ILE A 159 3.62 3.89 -18.90
N ASN A 160 3.53 3.60 -20.20
CA ASN A 160 2.78 4.41 -21.17
C ASN A 160 1.29 4.50 -20.83
N LYS A 161 0.63 3.37 -20.53
CA LYS A 161 -0.77 3.35 -20.12
C LYS A 161 -1.03 4.20 -18.89
N LEU A 162 -0.18 4.04 -17.87
CA LEU A 162 -0.26 4.81 -16.63
C LEU A 162 -0.04 6.30 -16.90
N GLY A 163 1.00 6.65 -17.65
CA GLY A 163 1.32 8.03 -18.03
C GLY A 163 0.19 8.68 -18.83
N SER A 164 -0.33 8.01 -19.85
CA SER A 164 -1.42 8.52 -20.69
C SER A 164 -2.72 8.72 -19.92
N THR A 165 -2.98 7.92 -18.89
CA THR A 165 -4.15 8.09 -18.03
C THR A 165 -3.96 9.28 -17.09
N LEU A 166 -2.86 9.32 -16.37
CA LEU A 166 -2.59 10.33 -15.34
C LEU A 166 -2.44 11.75 -15.92
N LYS A 167 -1.99 11.92 -17.16
CA LYS A 167 -1.98 13.24 -17.85
C LYS A 167 -3.35 13.94 -17.86
N ASN A 168 -4.43 13.20 -17.74
CA ASN A 168 -5.80 13.72 -17.77
C ASN A 168 -6.41 13.86 -16.37
N SER A 169 -5.65 13.59 -15.31
CA SER A 169 -6.13 13.69 -13.95
C SER A 169 -6.51 15.12 -13.57
N GLU A 170 -7.53 15.25 -12.73
CA GLU A 170 -7.95 16.52 -12.14
C GLU A 170 -6.94 17.03 -11.11
N LEU A 171 -6.17 16.12 -10.50
CA LEU A 171 -5.14 16.45 -9.51
C LEU A 171 -3.83 16.79 -10.22
N LYS A 172 -3.34 18.00 -9.97
CA LYS A 172 -2.10 18.52 -10.62
C LYS A 172 -0.90 17.59 -10.42
N GLU A 173 -0.70 17.05 -9.21
CA GLU A 173 0.42 16.14 -8.95
C GLU A 173 0.34 14.88 -9.81
N LEU A 174 -0.84 14.26 -9.94
CA LEU A 174 -1.02 13.09 -10.80
C LEU A 174 -0.79 13.44 -12.28
N LYS A 175 -1.25 14.61 -12.70
CA LYS A 175 -1.00 15.10 -14.07
C LYS A 175 0.49 15.28 -14.35
N ASP A 176 1.23 15.92 -13.44
CA ASP A 176 2.69 16.13 -13.55
C ASP A 176 3.42 14.77 -13.59
N ILE A 177 2.96 13.80 -12.80
CA ILE A 177 3.47 12.41 -12.84
C ILE A 177 3.22 11.78 -14.22
N GLY A 178 2.02 11.93 -14.76
CA GLY A 178 1.65 11.40 -16.07
C GLY A 178 2.53 11.94 -17.21
N GLU A 179 2.82 13.25 -17.19
CA GLU A 179 3.70 13.90 -18.15
C GLU A 179 5.14 13.36 -18.06
N ASN A 180 5.66 13.20 -16.85
CA ASN A 180 7.00 12.63 -16.62
C ASN A 180 7.10 11.17 -17.10
N LEU A 181 6.09 10.33 -16.78
CA LEU A 181 6.06 8.93 -17.23
C LEU A 181 6.05 8.84 -18.76
N SER A 182 5.29 9.69 -19.45
CA SER A 182 5.27 9.72 -20.91
C SER A 182 6.62 10.12 -21.50
N LYS A 183 7.33 11.05 -20.87
CA LYS A 183 8.69 11.42 -21.28
C LYS A 183 9.66 10.24 -21.09
N ILE A 184 9.59 9.56 -19.94
CA ILE A 184 10.42 8.37 -19.67
C ILE A 184 10.22 7.31 -20.75
N VAL A 185 8.94 7.02 -21.11
CA VAL A 185 8.67 6.04 -22.17
C VAL A 185 9.21 6.45 -23.50
N LYS A 186 9.08 7.72 -23.88
CA LYS A 186 9.66 8.27 -25.10
C LYS A 186 11.18 8.12 -25.13
N ASP A 187 11.84 8.36 -24.00
CA ASP A 187 13.29 8.22 -23.86
C ASP A 187 13.73 6.74 -23.96
N ILE A 188 12.95 5.81 -23.41
CA ILE A 188 13.23 4.36 -23.48
C ILE A 188 13.04 3.84 -24.91
N GLU A 189 11.91 4.17 -25.54
CA GLU A 189 11.53 3.61 -26.84
C GLU A 189 12.18 4.35 -28.01
N GLY A 190 12.69 5.57 -27.83
CA GLY A 190 13.25 6.41 -28.88
C GLY A 190 12.19 7.03 -29.80
N PHE A 191 10.89 6.88 -29.48
CA PHE A 191 9.75 7.46 -30.21
C PHE A 191 8.60 7.75 -29.23
N GLU A 192 7.59 8.48 -29.69
CA GLU A 192 6.39 8.76 -28.90
C GLU A 192 5.35 7.65 -29.12
N PRO A 193 5.09 6.79 -28.12
CA PRO A 193 4.14 5.71 -28.27
C PRO A 193 2.70 6.24 -28.38
N LYS A 194 1.85 5.49 -29.04
CA LYS A 194 0.42 5.79 -29.08
C LYS A 194 -0.16 5.75 -27.67
N GLU A 195 -0.98 6.75 -27.32
CA GLU A 195 -1.68 6.80 -26.05
C GLU A 195 -2.60 5.59 -25.88
N GLU A 196 -2.43 4.91 -24.75
CA GLU A 196 -3.33 3.86 -24.27
C GLU A 196 -3.80 4.28 -22.88
N LYS A 197 -5.12 4.31 -22.64
CA LYS A 197 -5.70 4.72 -21.37
C LYS A 197 -6.27 3.52 -20.62
N VAL A 198 -6.30 3.64 -19.30
CA VAL A 198 -6.95 2.71 -18.38
C VAL A 198 -7.89 3.48 -17.46
N GLU A 199 -8.66 2.80 -16.65
CA GLU A 199 -9.56 3.43 -15.70
C GLU A 199 -8.77 4.05 -14.55
N GLU A 200 -8.99 5.35 -14.29
CA GLU A 200 -8.40 6.07 -13.15
C GLU A 200 -9.27 5.90 -11.90
N TRP A 201 -8.65 5.94 -10.72
CA TRP A 201 -9.39 6.06 -9.47
C TRP A 201 -10.06 7.43 -9.41
N LYS A 202 -11.38 7.44 -9.42
CA LYS A 202 -12.16 8.68 -9.51
C LYS A 202 -12.03 9.50 -8.24
N ILE A 203 -11.62 10.76 -8.38
CA ILE A 203 -11.60 11.74 -7.29
C ILE A 203 -13.03 12.18 -6.98
N PHE A 204 -13.80 12.55 -8.00
CA PHE A 204 -15.20 12.91 -7.88
C PHE A 204 -16.11 11.79 -8.40
N GLY A 205 -17.24 11.61 -7.76
CA GLY A 205 -18.24 10.65 -8.20
C GLY A 205 -19.18 10.21 -7.10
N ASN A 206 -20.40 9.88 -7.50
CA ASN A 206 -21.38 9.29 -6.60
C ASN A 206 -21.11 7.81 -6.40
N TYR A 207 -21.38 7.33 -5.21
CA TYR A 207 -21.28 5.93 -4.85
C TYR A 207 -22.41 5.55 -3.89
N GLU A 208 -23.05 4.43 -4.15
CA GLU A 208 -24.05 3.86 -3.28
C GLU A 208 -23.40 2.82 -2.38
N SER A 209 -23.40 3.10 -1.07
CA SER A 209 -22.86 2.20 -0.05
C SER A 209 -23.62 0.88 -0.03
N LYS A 210 -22.88 -0.21 0.16
CA LYS A 210 -23.43 -1.57 0.28
C LYS A 210 -22.99 -2.18 1.60
N GLU A 211 -23.77 -3.10 2.13
CA GLU A 211 -23.36 -3.92 3.26
C GLU A 211 -22.24 -4.89 2.86
N SER A 212 -21.35 -5.17 3.80
CA SER A 212 -20.27 -6.13 3.55
C SER A 212 -20.83 -7.50 3.25
N TYR A 213 -20.42 -8.10 2.14
CA TYR A 213 -20.80 -9.47 1.81
C TYR A 213 -19.70 -10.20 1.02
N MET A 214 -19.73 -11.52 1.06
CA MET A 214 -18.75 -12.36 0.40
C MET A 214 -19.46 -13.50 -0.33
N SER A 215 -19.06 -13.70 -1.58
CA SER A 215 -19.52 -14.83 -2.39
C SER A 215 -18.36 -15.62 -2.97
N PHE A 216 -18.53 -16.94 -3.02
CA PHE A 216 -17.60 -17.86 -3.67
C PHE A 216 -18.33 -18.63 -4.76
N SER A 217 -17.68 -18.77 -5.90
CA SER A 217 -18.10 -19.69 -6.96
C SER A 217 -17.02 -20.73 -7.19
N LYS A 218 -17.43 -21.97 -7.43
CA LYS A 218 -16.53 -23.08 -7.78
C LYS A 218 -16.80 -23.54 -9.19
N CYS A 219 -15.77 -23.62 -10.01
CA CYS A 219 -15.82 -24.25 -11.32
C CYS A 219 -14.71 -25.31 -11.40
N LYS A 220 -15.10 -26.60 -11.40
CA LYS A 220 -14.20 -27.75 -11.24
C LYS A 220 -13.41 -27.60 -9.93
N GLU A 221 -12.07 -27.56 -10.02
CA GLU A 221 -11.18 -27.40 -8.88
C GLU A 221 -10.74 -25.93 -8.62
N LYS A 222 -11.28 -24.96 -9.39
CA LYS A 222 -10.94 -23.54 -9.30
C LYS A 222 -12.02 -22.77 -8.56
N TYR A 223 -11.60 -21.76 -7.83
CA TYR A 223 -12.47 -20.86 -7.06
C TYR A 223 -12.37 -19.44 -7.59
N SER A 224 -13.48 -18.71 -7.52
CA SER A 224 -13.50 -17.27 -7.62
C SER A 224 -14.14 -16.66 -6.38
N LEU A 225 -13.65 -15.50 -5.99
CA LEU A 225 -14.08 -14.73 -4.85
C LEU A 225 -14.57 -13.38 -5.31
N TYR A 226 -15.72 -12.95 -4.83
CA TYR A 226 -16.09 -11.56 -4.71
C TYR A 226 -16.30 -11.22 -3.24
N PHE A 227 -15.68 -10.15 -2.77
CA PHE A 227 -15.81 -9.69 -1.40
C PHE A 227 -15.94 -8.16 -1.39
N HIS A 228 -17.10 -7.67 -0.97
CA HIS A 228 -17.30 -6.26 -0.65
C HIS A 228 -17.06 -6.02 0.82
N SER A 229 -16.24 -5.03 1.16
CA SER A 229 -15.91 -4.65 2.54
C SER A 229 -16.14 -3.15 2.75
N GLU A 230 -16.96 -2.81 3.75
CA GLU A 230 -17.31 -1.43 4.10
C GLU A 230 -16.25 -0.69 4.92
N HIS A 231 -15.41 -1.42 5.66
CA HIS A 231 -14.59 -0.84 6.72
C HIS A 231 -13.11 -1.10 6.49
N ASN A 232 -12.50 -0.27 5.64
CA ASN A 232 -11.07 -0.37 5.34
C ASN A 232 -10.44 1.00 5.47
N SER A 233 -9.43 1.16 6.33
CA SER A 233 -8.67 2.41 6.35
C SER A 233 -7.85 2.58 5.07
N LEU A 234 -7.60 3.83 4.64
CA LEU A 234 -6.68 4.12 3.53
C LEU A 234 -5.30 3.50 3.81
N SER A 235 -4.90 3.46 5.09
CA SER A 235 -3.71 2.76 5.56
C SER A 235 -3.71 1.25 5.23
N SER A 236 -4.84 0.57 5.33
CA SER A 236 -4.98 -0.84 4.97
C SER A 236 -5.05 -1.01 3.45
N LEU A 237 -5.76 -0.13 2.76
CA LEU A 237 -5.88 -0.15 1.31
C LEU A 237 -4.52 -0.01 0.62
N ALA A 238 -3.63 0.85 1.13
CA ALA A 238 -2.26 0.97 0.63
C ALA A 238 -1.48 -0.37 0.64
N GLN A 239 -1.87 -1.34 1.46
CA GLN A 239 -1.30 -2.69 1.44
C GLN A 239 -2.13 -3.67 0.60
N LEU A 240 -3.46 -3.50 0.60
CA LEU A 240 -4.37 -4.37 -0.15
C LEU A 240 -4.15 -4.24 -1.66
N VAL A 241 -4.05 -3.01 -2.19
CA VAL A 241 -3.81 -2.74 -3.62
C VAL A 241 -2.47 -3.28 -4.13
N ARG A 242 -1.59 -3.74 -3.24
CA ARG A 242 -0.35 -4.43 -3.61
C ARG A 242 -0.49 -5.96 -3.69
N GLN A 243 -1.70 -6.50 -3.54
CA GLN A 243 -2.00 -7.91 -3.78
C GLN A 243 -2.26 -8.14 -5.27
N ARG A 244 -1.21 -8.35 -6.05
CA ARG A 244 -1.20 -8.34 -7.52
C ARG A 244 -2.12 -9.32 -8.22
N GLU A 245 -2.49 -10.39 -7.54
CA GLU A 245 -3.34 -11.44 -8.09
C GLU A 245 -4.82 -11.26 -7.68
N LEU A 246 -5.12 -10.14 -6.99
CA LEU A 246 -6.48 -9.69 -6.70
C LEU A 246 -6.76 -8.43 -7.52
N GLU A 247 -7.97 -8.29 -8.00
CA GLU A 247 -8.49 -7.04 -8.54
C GLU A 247 -9.16 -6.27 -7.40
N ILE A 248 -8.73 -5.04 -7.16
CA ILE A 248 -9.18 -4.22 -6.05
C ILE A 248 -9.78 -2.93 -6.62
N LYS A 249 -11.05 -2.67 -6.33
CA LYS A 249 -11.72 -1.43 -6.70
C LYS A 249 -12.13 -0.67 -5.46
N ILE A 250 -11.63 0.56 -5.32
CA ILE A 250 -11.96 1.45 -4.21
C ILE A 250 -13.06 2.40 -4.69
N GLU A 251 -13.99 2.75 -3.81
CA GLU A 251 -15.00 3.77 -4.08
C GLU A 251 -14.40 5.12 -4.47
N PRO A 252 -15.14 6.02 -5.15
CA PRO A 252 -14.69 7.38 -5.45
C PRO A 252 -14.30 8.15 -4.19
N VAL A 253 -13.25 8.98 -4.28
CA VAL A 253 -12.69 9.69 -3.12
C VAL A 253 -13.69 10.65 -2.48
N GLU A 254 -14.48 11.34 -3.29
CA GLU A 254 -15.59 12.19 -2.81
C GLU A 254 -16.54 11.44 -1.87
N SER A 255 -16.86 10.19 -2.19
CA SER A 255 -17.73 9.35 -1.36
C SER A 255 -17.11 9.09 0.02
N ILE A 256 -15.79 8.84 0.06
CA ILE A 256 -15.05 8.66 1.32
C ILE A 256 -15.22 9.87 2.24
N VAL A 257 -15.07 11.08 1.70
CA VAL A 257 -15.26 12.33 2.44
C VAL A 257 -16.70 12.49 2.94
N ARG A 258 -17.68 12.28 2.06
CA ARG A 258 -19.10 12.47 2.38
C ARG A 258 -19.60 11.52 3.47
N LYS A 259 -19.05 10.31 3.57
CA LYS A 259 -19.41 9.34 4.62
C LYS A 259 -18.89 9.70 5.99
N ARG A 260 -17.86 10.53 6.12
CA ARG A 260 -17.28 11.01 7.39
C ARG A 260 -16.91 9.89 8.36
N LYS A 261 -16.53 8.70 7.85
CA LYS A 261 -16.20 7.52 8.65
C LYS A 261 -14.69 7.38 8.85
N PHE A 262 -14.28 6.97 10.05
CA PHE A 262 -12.89 6.74 10.41
C PHE A 262 -12.74 5.40 11.14
N ILE A 263 -11.65 4.71 10.88
CA ILE A 263 -11.28 3.47 11.56
C ILE A 263 -10.45 3.82 12.81
N ILE A 264 -10.88 3.38 13.94
CA ILE A 264 -10.14 3.56 15.21
C ILE A 264 -9.33 2.30 15.49
N PRO A 265 -7.99 2.38 15.53
CA PRO A 265 -7.16 1.24 15.88
C PRO A 265 -7.53 0.64 17.25
N PRO A 266 -7.52 -0.70 17.40
CA PRO A 266 -7.93 -1.36 18.64
C PRO A 266 -7.05 -1.01 19.85
N ASN A 267 -5.79 -0.59 19.61
CA ASN A 267 -4.85 -0.20 20.67
C ASN A 267 -5.04 1.24 21.18
N PHE A 268 -6.00 2.00 20.62
CA PHE A 268 -6.27 3.37 21.08
C PHE A 268 -7.06 3.35 22.38
N GLY A 269 -6.41 3.69 23.49
CA GLY A 269 -7.08 4.02 24.75
C GLY A 269 -7.84 5.37 24.67
N LYS A 270 -8.43 5.80 25.77
CA LYS A 270 -9.28 7.01 25.83
C LYS A 270 -8.55 8.25 25.28
N ASP A 271 -7.36 8.52 25.79
CA ASP A 271 -6.58 9.72 25.39
C ASP A 271 -6.17 9.67 23.90
N ALA A 272 -5.75 8.50 23.41
CA ALA A 272 -5.40 8.35 22.00
C ALA A 272 -6.60 8.56 21.08
N LYS A 273 -7.79 8.13 21.52
CA LYS A 273 -9.04 8.37 20.79
C LYS A 273 -9.41 9.86 20.75
N GLU A 274 -9.16 10.60 21.82
CA GLU A 274 -9.42 12.05 21.84
C GLU A 274 -8.45 12.79 20.89
N ILE A 275 -7.16 12.47 20.91
CA ILE A 275 -6.19 13.01 19.94
C ILE A 275 -6.63 12.69 18.50
N TYR A 276 -7.05 11.47 18.24
CA TYR A 276 -7.49 11.06 16.91
C TYR A 276 -8.75 11.80 16.46
N LYS A 277 -9.74 11.95 17.34
CA LYS A 277 -10.98 12.69 17.03
C LYS A 277 -10.72 14.15 16.70
N GLU A 278 -9.82 14.80 17.45
CA GLU A 278 -9.43 16.18 17.19
C GLU A 278 -8.83 16.30 15.78
N VAL A 279 -7.83 15.48 15.44
CA VAL A 279 -7.21 15.51 14.11
C VAL A 279 -8.23 15.16 13.02
N ALA A 280 -9.09 14.18 13.25
CA ALA A 280 -10.11 13.77 12.28
C ALA A 280 -11.13 14.89 12.02
N LYS A 281 -11.51 15.63 13.05
CA LYS A 281 -12.43 16.79 12.93
C LYS A 281 -11.79 17.89 12.07
N ASP A 282 -10.58 18.33 12.43
CA ASP A 282 -9.87 19.39 11.73
C ASP A 282 -9.63 19.02 10.25
N SER A 283 -9.24 17.76 10.02
CA SER A 283 -9.04 17.22 8.67
C SER A 283 -10.34 17.22 7.85
N LEU A 284 -11.46 16.79 8.46
CA LEU A 284 -12.74 16.72 7.78
C LEU A 284 -13.31 18.09 7.43
N GLU A 285 -13.08 19.10 8.27
CA GLU A 285 -13.44 20.49 7.98
C GLU A 285 -12.74 20.98 6.72
N LYS A 286 -11.43 20.77 6.60
CA LYS A 286 -10.64 21.13 5.40
C LYS A 286 -11.05 20.34 4.16
N GLN A 287 -11.30 19.04 4.30
CA GLN A 287 -11.79 18.21 3.19
C GLN A 287 -13.14 18.72 2.68
N THR A 288 -14.07 19.05 3.58
CA THR A 288 -15.41 19.48 3.22
C THR A 288 -15.38 20.87 2.53
N GLU A 289 -14.61 21.81 3.07
CA GLU A 289 -14.41 23.14 2.49
C GLU A 289 -13.96 23.04 1.02
N LEU A 290 -12.86 22.33 0.78
CA LEU A 290 -12.30 22.17 -0.55
C LEU A 290 -13.21 21.36 -1.49
N LEU A 291 -13.92 20.35 -0.96
CA LEU A 291 -14.84 19.55 -1.76
C LEU A 291 -16.05 20.39 -2.24
N GLU A 292 -16.58 21.28 -1.42
CA GLU A 292 -17.67 22.21 -1.80
C GLU A 292 -17.21 23.18 -2.90
N GLU A 293 -15.96 23.57 -2.88
CA GLU A 293 -15.31 24.38 -3.92
C GLU A 293 -14.97 23.58 -5.20
N LYS A 294 -15.22 22.27 -5.21
CA LYS A 294 -14.76 21.33 -6.26
C LYS A 294 -13.25 21.38 -6.49
N ASN A 295 -12.50 21.69 -5.44
CA ASN A 295 -11.04 21.70 -5.47
C ASN A 295 -10.50 20.30 -5.18
N PRO A 296 -9.83 19.61 -6.13
CA PRO A 296 -9.36 18.24 -5.95
C PRO A 296 -8.32 18.10 -4.83
N ASN A 297 -7.71 19.17 -4.37
CA ASN A 297 -6.72 19.16 -3.29
C ASN A 297 -7.29 18.72 -1.94
N PHE A 298 -8.62 18.56 -1.80
CA PHE A 298 -9.21 17.95 -0.61
C PHE A 298 -8.62 16.56 -0.30
N VAL A 299 -8.14 15.84 -1.31
CA VAL A 299 -7.53 14.50 -1.17
C VAL A 299 -6.29 14.49 -0.29
N TYR A 300 -5.56 15.60 -0.24
CA TYR A 300 -4.35 15.72 0.59
C TYR A 300 -4.63 15.78 2.09
N TYR A 301 -5.85 16.17 2.47
CA TYR A 301 -6.29 16.20 3.86
C TYR A 301 -6.90 14.87 4.34
N LEU A 302 -7.14 13.90 3.46
CA LEU A 302 -7.58 12.56 3.87
C LEU A 302 -6.59 11.95 4.85
N LEU A 303 -7.09 11.39 5.95
CA LEU A 303 -6.24 10.70 6.91
C LEU A 303 -6.06 9.22 6.53
N LEU A 304 -4.90 8.66 6.79
CA LEU A 304 -4.65 7.23 6.60
C LEU A 304 -5.64 6.34 7.37
N GLY A 305 -6.28 6.85 8.42
CA GLY A 305 -7.34 6.16 9.17
C GLY A 305 -8.75 6.37 8.63
N GLN A 306 -8.94 7.16 7.56
CA GLN A 306 -10.27 7.38 6.99
C GLN A 306 -10.77 6.10 6.32
N SER A 307 -12.07 5.80 6.53
CA SER A 307 -12.69 4.56 6.09
C SER A 307 -13.16 4.64 4.64
N ALA A 308 -12.84 3.64 3.86
CA ALA A 308 -13.33 3.47 2.50
C ALA A 308 -13.94 2.08 2.29
N GLU A 309 -14.84 1.99 1.32
CA GLU A 309 -15.40 0.73 0.83
C GLU A 309 -14.57 0.20 -0.33
N VAL A 310 -14.48 -1.12 -0.43
CA VAL A 310 -13.68 -1.78 -1.44
C VAL A 310 -14.32 -3.04 -1.95
N ASP A 311 -14.28 -3.24 -3.26
CA ASP A 311 -14.58 -4.50 -3.94
C ASP A 311 -13.28 -5.26 -4.21
N ILE A 312 -13.27 -6.53 -3.81
CA ILE A 312 -12.13 -7.44 -3.98
C ILE A 312 -12.57 -8.61 -4.83
N TYR A 313 -11.92 -8.78 -5.99
CA TYR A 313 -12.12 -9.92 -6.86
C TYR A 313 -10.86 -10.78 -6.87
N GLY A 314 -11.04 -12.08 -6.71
CA GLY A 314 -9.91 -13.03 -6.69
C GLY A 314 -10.23 -14.30 -7.44
N TYR A 315 -9.17 -14.90 -7.98
CA TYR A 315 -9.23 -16.22 -8.60
C TYR A 315 -8.17 -17.10 -7.96
N ASP A 316 -8.54 -18.34 -7.73
CA ASP A 316 -7.71 -19.47 -7.32
C ASP A 316 -6.36 -19.10 -6.64
N LYS A 317 -5.29 -18.96 -7.41
CA LYS A 317 -3.94 -18.64 -6.92
C LYS A 317 -3.88 -17.31 -6.16
N GLY A 318 -4.59 -16.28 -6.64
CA GLY A 318 -4.64 -14.98 -5.98
C GLY A 318 -5.27 -15.06 -4.60
N ILE A 319 -6.38 -15.80 -4.48
CA ILE A 319 -7.06 -16.03 -3.22
C ILE A 319 -6.13 -16.79 -2.24
N TYR A 320 -5.45 -17.85 -2.71
CA TYR A 320 -4.52 -18.61 -1.89
C TYR A 320 -3.33 -17.77 -1.43
N ASN A 321 -2.72 -16.99 -2.33
CA ASN A 321 -1.60 -16.11 -1.98
C ASN A 321 -2.02 -15.04 -0.98
N PHE A 322 -3.21 -14.47 -1.13
CA PHE A 322 -3.77 -13.53 -0.17
C PHE A 322 -3.92 -14.18 1.22
N CYS A 323 -4.61 -15.32 1.32
CA CYS A 323 -4.78 -16.03 2.58
C CYS A 323 -3.43 -16.42 3.19
N ASN A 324 -2.53 -17.02 2.41
CA ASN A 324 -1.23 -17.49 2.90
C ASN A 324 -0.34 -16.37 3.43
N SER A 325 -0.42 -15.17 2.81
CA SER A 325 0.43 -14.04 3.18
C SER A 325 -0.19 -13.11 4.22
N ARG A 326 -1.53 -13.02 4.29
CA ARG A 326 -2.20 -11.99 5.09
C ARG A 326 -2.83 -12.48 6.39
N ILE A 327 -2.97 -13.78 6.57
CA ILE A 327 -3.44 -14.35 7.83
C ILE A 327 -2.34 -14.35 8.92
N CYS A 328 -1.09 -14.10 8.58
CA CYS A 328 0.03 -14.07 9.53
C CYS A 328 -0.19 -12.99 10.62
N GLY A 329 0.24 -13.29 11.86
CA GLY A 329 0.16 -12.35 12.98
C GLY A 329 0.93 -11.03 12.79
N THR A 330 1.92 -11.00 11.89
CA THR A 330 2.67 -9.78 11.53
C THR A 330 1.97 -8.93 10.47
N SER A 331 0.92 -9.45 9.82
CA SER A 331 0.09 -8.65 8.92
C SER A 331 -0.65 -7.55 9.71
N GLN A 332 -0.91 -6.42 9.07
CA GLN A 332 -1.78 -5.40 9.67
C GLN A 332 -3.13 -6.04 10.05
N TRP A 333 -3.65 -5.68 11.20
CA TRP A 333 -4.83 -6.33 11.77
C TRP A 333 -6.07 -6.25 10.85
N GLU A 334 -6.31 -5.12 10.15
CA GLU A 334 -7.42 -4.99 9.20
C GLU A 334 -7.29 -5.98 8.04
N ILE A 335 -6.11 -6.07 7.41
CA ILE A 335 -5.87 -7.00 6.29
C ILE A 335 -6.01 -8.44 6.76
N ARG A 336 -5.57 -8.75 7.97
CA ARG A 336 -5.77 -10.07 8.57
C ARG A 336 -7.25 -10.35 8.79
N ASN A 337 -8.02 -9.37 9.25
CA ASN A 337 -9.46 -9.48 9.43
C ASN A 337 -10.22 -9.72 8.11
N LEU A 338 -9.70 -9.22 6.99
CA LEU A 338 -10.23 -9.56 5.66
C LEU A 338 -9.84 -11.00 5.24
N ALA A 339 -8.63 -11.44 5.55
CA ALA A 339 -8.13 -12.76 5.14
C ALA A 339 -8.76 -13.93 5.93
N ILE A 340 -9.09 -13.72 7.20
CA ILE A 340 -9.67 -14.76 8.07
C ILE A 340 -10.99 -15.33 7.50
N PRO A 341 -12.04 -14.55 7.20
CA PRO A 341 -13.29 -15.11 6.70
C PRO A 341 -13.13 -15.80 5.34
N VAL A 342 -12.24 -15.29 4.47
CA VAL A 342 -11.90 -15.92 3.20
C VAL A 342 -11.28 -17.30 3.44
N THR A 343 -10.33 -17.40 4.38
CA THR A 343 -9.67 -18.66 4.72
C THR A 343 -10.65 -19.67 5.33
N LYS A 344 -11.54 -19.22 6.24
CA LYS A 344 -12.60 -20.08 6.81
C LYS A 344 -13.46 -20.68 5.71
N LYS A 345 -13.90 -19.85 4.78
CA LYS A 345 -14.73 -20.32 3.67
C LYS A 345 -14.02 -21.35 2.80
N LEU A 346 -12.74 -21.17 2.52
CA LEU A 346 -11.94 -22.15 1.79
C LEU A 346 -11.80 -23.47 2.55
N TYR A 347 -11.67 -23.44 3.89
CA TYR A 347 -11.66 -24.65 4.72
C TYR A 347 -13.00 -25.40 4.66
N GLU A 348 -14.13 -24.71 4.72
CA GLU A 348 -15.46 -25.30 4.52
C GLU A 348 -15.58 -26.00 3.15
N LEU A 349 -14.92 -25.45 2.13
CA LEU A 349 -14.86 -26.01 0.79
C LEU A 349 -13.81 -27.13 0.62
N GLY A 350 -13.19 -27.57 1.73
CA GLY A 350 -12.26 -28.70 1.76
C GLY A 350 -10.80 -28.34 1.49
N LYS A 351 -10.44 -27.07 1.35
CA LYS A 351 -9.05 -26.62 1.12
C LYS A 351 -8.35 -26.42 2.46
N ARG A 352 -7.55 -27.41 2.89
CA ARG A 352 -6.87 -27.46 4.19
C ARG A 352 -5.40 -27.05 4.15
N ASP A 353 -4.81 -26.90 2.97
CA ASP A 353 -3.41 -26.56 2.72
C ASP A 353 -3.12 -25.06 2.73
N ILE A 354 -4.07 -24.27 3.21
CA ILE A 354 -4.03 -22.81 3.26
C ILE A 354 -3.70 -22.35 4.68
N GLY A 355 -2.95 -21.26 4.79
CA GLY A 355 -2.62 -20.66 6.06
C GLY A 355 -1.25 -20.01 6.06
N PRO A 356 -0.83 -19.40 7.18
CA PRO A 356 0.45 -18.74 7.27
C PRO A 356 1.60 -19.74 7.06
N LYS A 357 2.73 -19.23 6.58
CA LYS A 357 3.90 -20.04 6.26
C LYS A 357 4.36 -20.92 7.44
N CYS A 358 4.21 -20.43 8.68
CA CYS A 358 4.55 -21.19 9.89
C CYS A 358 3.76 -22.50 10.06
N TYR A 359 2.58 -22.64 9.46
CA TYR A 359 1.81 -23.89 9.49
C TYR A 359 2.41 -24.95 8.59
N ARG A 360 2.77 -24.53 7.37
CA ARG A 360 3.36 -25.41 6.36
C ARG A 360 4.77 -25.84 6.74
N GLU A 361 5.57 -24.92 7.27
CA GLU A 361 6.96 -25.16 7.65
C GLU A 361 7.13 -25.59 9.10
N LYS A 362 6.04 -25.61 9.89
CA LYS A 362 6.02 -25.91 11.34
C LYS A 362 6.99 -25.06 12.15
N ARG A 363 7.39 -23.89 11.63
CA ARG A 363 8.27 -22.92 12.27
C ARG A 363 7.90 -21.51 11.83
N CYS A 364 8.08 -20.53 12.72
CA CYS A 364 7.95 -19.13 12.34
C CYS A 364 9.15 -18.69 11.48
N THR A 365 8.86 -18.07 10.35
CA THR A 365 9.87 -17.55 9.40
C THR A 365 10.13 -16.06 9.58
N GLU A 366 9.39 -15.39 10.47
CA GLU A 366 9.57 -13.97 10.74
C GLU A 366 10.93 -13.67 11.40
N PRO A 367 11.47 -12.46 11.20
CA PRO A 367 12.72 -12.01 11.83
C PRO A 367 12.70 -12.17 13.35
N SER A 368 13.88 -12.33 13.96
CA SER A 368 14.02 -12.51 15.42
C SER A 368 13.39 -11.39 16.24
N THR A 369 13.35 -10.17 15.72
CA THR A 369 12.65 -9.01 16.33
C THR A 369 11.15 -9.24 16.50
N PHE A 370 10.54 -10.10 15.69
CA PHE A 370 9.16 -10.53 15.82
C PHE A 370 9.02 -11.87 16.56
N LYS A 371 10.07 -12.69 16.58
CA LYS A 371 10.06 -14.00 17.26
C LYS A 371 9.89 -13.89 18.78
N SER A 372 10.38 -12.81 19.41
CA SER A 372 10.15 -12.56 20.84
C SER A 372 8.67 -12.37 21.20
N LYS A 373 7.81 -12.13 20.20
CA LYS A 373 6.35 -12.02 20.36
C LYS A 373 5.59 -13.28 20.01
N HIS A 374 6.26 -14.43 19.85
CA HIS A 374 5.60 -15.70 19.51
C HIS A 374 4.57 -16.13 20.57
N SER A 375 4.84 -15.89 21.85
CA SER A 375 3.88 -16.17 22.94
C SER A 375 2.58 -15.36 22.81
N THR A 376 2.62 -14.23 22.14
CA THR A 376 1.47 -13.34 21.92
C THR A 376 0.93 -13.42 20.48
N CYS A 377 1.59 -14.16 19.58
CA CYS A 377 1.12 -14.32 18.21
C CYS A 377 -0.17 -15.17 18.20
N PRO A 378 -1.32 -14.60 17.80
CA PRO A 378 -2.59 -15.31 17.84
C PRO A 378 -2.64 -16.49 16.85
N ILE A 379 -1.68 -16.56 15.93
CA ILE A 379 -1.63 -17.57 14.87
C ILE A 379 -0.65 -18.69 15.21
N TYR A 380 0.41 -18.42 15.96
CA TYR A 380 1.44 -19.40 16.27
C TYR A 380 1.03 -20.38 17.38
N ASN A 381 0.16 -19.98 18.30
CA ASN A 381 -0.41 -20.85 19.31
C ASN A 381 -1.50 -21.75 18.71
N LYS A 382 -1.17 -23.02 18.49
CA LYS A 382 -2.05 -24.03 17.88
C LYS A 382 -3.43 -24.15 18.54
N GLU A 383 -3.55 -23.84 19.85
CA GLU A 383 -4.82 -23.88 20.59
C GLU A 383 -5.80 -22.77 20.18
N LYS A 384 -5.31 -21.72 19.49
CA LYS A 384 -6.17 -20.64 18.96
C LYS A 384 -6.50 -20.80 17.48
N LEU A 385 -6.03 -21.86 16.85
CA LEU A 385 -6.26 -22.19 15.44
C LEU A 385 -7.66 -22.73 15.15
N ASP A 386 -8.36 -23.22 16.15
CA ASP A 386 -9.77 -23.57 16.04
C ASP A 386 -10.69 -22.36 15.83
N LEU A 387 -10.08 -21.14 15.81
CA LEU A 387 -10.74 -19.89 15.43
C LEU A 387 -10.69 -19.59 13.93
N ILE A 388 -10.04 -20.46 13.13
CA ILE A 388 -10.07 -20.39 11.66
C ILE A 388 -10.97 -21.48 11.11
#